data_6cc4ffe6bb92c9b0c2e4e3bef3758c82
#
_entry.id   6cc4ffe6bb92c9b0c2e4e3bef3758c82
#
_cell.length_a   1.000
_cell.length_b   1.000
_cell.length_c   1.000
_cell.angle_alpha   90.00
_cell.angle_beta   90.00
_cell.angle_gamma   90.00
#
_symmetry.space_group_name_H-M   'P 1'
#
loop_
_entity.id
_entity.type
_entity.pdbx_description
1 polymer ?
#
loop_
_entity_poly.entity_id
_entity_poly.type
_entity_poly.pdbx_seq_one_letter_code
_entity_poly.pdbx_strand_id
1 'polypeptide(L)'
;FEPVDSKNIRLNWDLSTDVDVIHGGRIYVRHSTLTNGSGTFTNAVDLIQGLAGNTTSAVVPLIEGEYILKFQDDGGRFSAGETSVIVDLPDTQGVLVSQTRREDLDNPKYQGTLNNVAFDATTNSLNLVGGGSFDQITNFDLVGSLDDFGGIVPTGTYDFKDTLDLGAVFSLDLKRHFLTEGFYPSDLFDSRTANLDTWTNFDGTEAVDVNAELFVRTTSDNPGSGSPTYTDFRKFANGTFKGRGFQFRAVLNSNDPAQDIKVTQLGYTASFQRRTEQSNTEIASGAGAKNVTFGSPFFTGTSVLGGNNSSLPSVGITASNMASGDYFVLSNISSTGFTVHFKNSSNASIDRNFNYQAVGFGKGT
;
A
#
# COMPACT_ATOMS: atom_id res chain seq x y z
N PHE A 1 -16.22 3.62 -17.32
CA PHE A 1 -15.03 2.77 -17.52
C PHE A 1 -15.43 1.40 -18.06
N GLU A 2 -14.47 0.72 -18.68
CA GLU A 2 -14.67 -0.62 -19.25
C GLU A 2 -13.55 -1.54 -18.75
N PRO A 3 -13.86 -2.77 -18.28
CA PRO A 3 -12.83 -3.75 -17.97
C PRO A 3 -12.03 -4.12 -19.23
N VAL A 4 -10.70 -4.12 -19.14
CA VAL A 4 -9.81 -4.61 -20.20
C VAL A 4 -9.38 -6.04 -19.88
N ASP A 5 -8.99 -6.28 -18.63
CA ASP A 5 -8.64 -7.59 -18.09
C ASP A 5 -8.81 -7.58 -16.55
N SER A 6 -8.37 -8.63 -15.87
CA SER A 6 -8.48 -8.74 -14.40
C SER A 6 -7.64 -7.71 -13.61
N LYS A 7 -6.79 -6.93 -14.26
CA LYS A 7 -5.85 -5.98 -13.64
C LYS A 7 -5.96 -4.57 -14.18
N ASN A 8 -6.63 -4.39 -15.31
CA ASN A 8 -6.68 -3.12 -16.02
C ASN A 8 -8.09 -2.76 -16.43
N ILE A 9 -8.39 -1.46 -16.39
CA ILE A 9 -9.61 -0.86 -16.93
C ILE A 9 -9.25 0.19 -17.97
N ARG A 10 -10.16 0.45 -18.89
CA ARG A 10 -10.11 1.60 -19.78
C ARG A 10 -11.04 2.67 -19.25
N LEU A 11 -10.49 3.84 -19.01
CA LEU A 11 -11.26 5.06 -18.78
C LEU A 11 -11.56 5.69 -20.13
N ASN A 12 -12.80 6.13 -20.35
CA ASN A 12 -13.23 6.84 -21.54
C ASN A 12 -13.82 8.20 -21.12
N TRP A 13 -13.56 9.24 -21.90
CA TRP A 13 -14.11 10.58 -21.70
C TRP A 13 -14.34 11.29 -23.02
N ASP A 14 -15.17 12.31 -23.01
CA ASP A 14 -15.44 13.11 -24.19
C ASP A 14 -14.26 14.02 -24.53
N LEU A 15 -14.08 14.29 -25.82
CA LEU A 15 -13.11 15.26 -26.28
C LEU A 15 -13.46 16.63 -25.72
N SER A 16 -12.45 17.38 -25.24
CA SER A 16 -12.68 18.75 -24.83
C SER A 16 -13.21 19.60 -25.99
N THR A 17 -14.06 20.56 -25.69
CA THR A 17 -14.50 21.58 -26.67
C THR A 17 -13.57 22.78 -26.73
N ASP A 18 -12.61 22.86 -25.81
CA ASP A 18 -11.63 23.92 -25.73
C ASP A 18 -10.48 23.64 -26.72
N VAL A 19 -10.26 24.60 -27.63
CA VAL A 19 -9.25 24.49 -28.68
C VAL A 19 -7.82 24.48 -28.09
N ASP A 20 -7.59 25.23 -27.02
CA ASP A 20 -6.27 25.33 -26.38
C ASP A 20 -5.92 24.03 -25.66
N VAL A 21 -6.93 23.30 -25.15
CA VAL A 21 -6.74 21.95 -24.62
C VAL A 21 -6.41 20.96 -25.74
N ILE A 22 -7.17 20.99 -26.86
CA ILE A 22 -7.02 20.02 -27.95
C ILE A 22 -5.67 20.13 -28.65
N HIS A 23 -5.18 21.35 -28.88
CA HIS A 23 -4.02 21.62 -29.74
C HIS A 23 -2.68 21.69 -29.01
N GLY A 24 -2.65 21.97 -27.74
CA GLY A 24 -1.40 22.08 -26.96
C GLY A 24 -1.50 21.61 -25.53
N GLY A 25 -2.74 21.44 -25.05
CA GLY A 25 -3.02 21.09 -23.69
C GLY A 25 -2.77 19.62 -23.35
N ARG A 26 -3.06 19.29 -22.12
CA ARG A 26 -2.82 17.96 -21.53
C ARG A 26 -4.02 17.48 -20.74
N ILE A 27 -4.06 16.16 -20.52
CA ILE A 27 -5.06 15.51 -19.67
C ILE A 27 -4.33 14.80 -18.56
N TYR A 28 -4.76 15.03 -17.32
CA TYR A 28 -4.24 14.39 -16.13
C TYR A 28 -5.28 13.46 -15.53
N VAL A 29 -4.84 12.28 -15.13
CA VAL A 29 -5.67 11.33 -14.40
C VAL A 29 -5.01 11.07 -13.06
N ARG A 30 -5.72 11.38 -11.98
CA ARG A 30 -5.34 11.10 -10.60
C ARG A 30 -6.19 9.99 -9.99
N HIS A 31 -5.73 9.39 -8.94
CA HIS A 31 -6.44 8.34 -8.20
C HIS A 31 -6.47 8.65 -6.71
N SER A 32 -7.66 8.68 -6.14
CA SER A 32 -7.91 8.72 -4.70
C SER A 32 -8.31 7.32 -4.21
N THR A 33 -7.94 6.96 -2.98
CA THR A 33 -8.38 5.69 -2.36
C THR A 33 -9.80 5.75 -1.80
N LEU A 34 -10.46 6.90 -1.89
CA LEU A 34 -11.84 7.11 -1.46
C LEU A 34 -12.80 6.44 -2.43
N THR A 35 -13.89 5.87 -1.92
CA THR A 35 -14.94 5.21 -2.70
C THR A 35 -16.31 5.84 -2.52
N ASN A 36 -16.38 6.98 -1.81
CA ASN A 36 -17.63 7.64 -1.42
C ASN A 36 -17.96 8.89 -2.26
N GLY A 37 -17.21 9.15 -3.33
CA GLY A 37 -17.41 10.33 -4.17
C GLY A 37 -16.88 11.64 -3.59
N SER A 38 -16.03 11.56 -2.57
CA SER A 38 -15.37 12.75 -1.99
C SER A 38 -13.91 12.92 -2.47
N GLY A 39 -13.50 12.12 -3.47
CA GLY A 39 -12.25 12.31 -4.17
C GLY A 39 -12.26 13.63 -4.93
N THR A 40 -11.18 14.39 -4.82
CA THR A 40 -10.93 15.63 -5.56
C THR A 40 -9.57 15.55 -6.21
N PHE A 41 -9.31 16.38 -7.21
CA PHE A 41 -7.99 16.43 -7.86
C PHE A 41 -6.87 16.74 -6.86
N THR A 42 -7.14 17.51 -5.82
CA THR A 42 -6.18 17.88 -4.77
C THR A 42 -5.90 16.80 -3.75
N ASN A 43 -6.88 15.91 -3.48
CA ASN A 43 -6.71 14.79 -2.53
C ASN A 43 -6.38 13.46 -3.23
N ALA A 44 -6.07 13.50 -4.50
CA ALA A 44 -5.70 12.36 -5.32
C ALA A 44 -4.24 12.45 -5.77
N VAL A 45 -3.64 11.29 -6.09
CA VAL A 45 -2.26 11.20 -6.56
C VAL A 45 -2.20 10.92 -8.05
N ASP A 46 -1.15 11.38 -8.71
CA ASP A 46 -0.97 11.19 -10.15
C ASP A 46 -0.90 9.70 -10.52
N LEU A 47 -1.78 9.30 -11.40
CA LEU A 47 -1.77 7.98 -12.03
C LEU A 47 -1.21 8.08 -13.46
N ILE A 48 -1.64 9.10 -14.20
CA ILE A 48 -1.10 9.45 -15.53
C ILE A 48 -0.90 10.95 -15.56
N GLN A 49 0.28 11.36 -15.96
CA GLN A 49 0.66 12.76 -16.16
C GLN A 49 0.72 13.09 -17.66
N GLY A 50 -0.08 14.08 -18.06
CA GLY A 50 0.11 14.75 -19.33
C GLY A 50 -0.15 13.90 -20.58
N LEU A 51 -1.31 13.23 -20.68
CA LEU A 51 -1.81 12.73 -21.97
C LEU A 51 -2.06 13.91 -22.91
N ALA A 52 -1.93 13.69 -24.22
CA ALA A 52 -2.27 14.71 -25.19
C ALA A 52 -3.73 15.15 -25.07
N GLY A 53 -4.00 16.45 -25.19
CA GLY A 53 -5.32 17.04 -24.99
C GLY A 53 -6.43 16.53 -25.95
N ASN A 54 -6.04 15.90 -27.05
CA ASN A 54 -6.95 15.24 -27.99
C ASN A 54 -7.20 13.74 -27.71
N THR A 55 -6.71 13.21 -26.58
CA THR A 55 -6.93 11.83 -26.17
C THR A 55 -8.33 11.69 -25.55
N THR A 56 -9.01 10.58 -25.83
CA THR A 56 -10.37 10.31 -25.31
C THR A 56 -10.44 9.04 -24.45
N SER A 57 -9.33 8.32 -24.27
CA SER A 57 -9.28 7.15 -23.42
C SER A 57 -7.86 6.84 -22.94
N ALA A 58 -7.76 6.14 -21.81
CA ALA A 58 -6.52 5.56 -21.32
C ALA A 58 -6.76 4.24 -20.61
N VAL A 59 -5.78 3.34 -20.69
CA VAL A 59 -5.79 2.10 -19.91
C VAL A 59 -4.99 2.34 -18.63
N VAL A 60 -5.61 2.06 -17.49
CA VAL A 60 -5.06 2.26 -16.16
C VAL A 60 -5.20 0.99 -15.33
N PRO A 61 -4.39 0.79 -14.29
CA PRO A 61 -4.56 -0.33 -13.36
C PRO A 61 -5.96 -0.32 -12.73
N LEU A 62 -6.58 -1.49 -12.59
CA LEU A 62 -7.83 -1.68 -11.86
C LEU A 62 -7.54 -1.57 -10.36
N ILE A 63 -7.83 -0.43 -9.76
CA ILE A 63 -7.58 -0.12 -8.36
C ILE A 63 -8.90 0.37 -7.76
N GLU A 64 -9.26 -0.13 -6.59
CA GLU A 64 -10.40 0.40 -5.84
C GLU A 64 -10.15 1.86 -5.45
N GLY A 65 -11.16 2.72 -5.68
CA GLY A 65 -11.09 4.14 -5.40
C GLY A 65 -11.74 4.98 -6.48
N GLU A 66 -11.42 6.26 -6.50
CA GLU A 66 -11.96 7.24 -7.43
C GLU A 66 -10.88 7.71 -8.41
N TYR A 67 -11.16 7.62 -9.69
CA TYR A 67 -10.31 8.15 -10.77
C TYR A 67 -10.83 9.52 -11.15
N ILE A 68 -9.96 10.52 -11.09
CA ILE A 68 -10.31 11.93 -11.26
C ILE A 68 -9.51 12.49 -12.42
N LEU A 69 -10.21 13.17 -13.33
CA LEU A 69 -9.65 13.71 -14.55
C LEU A 69 -9.81 15.22 -14.59
N LYS A 70 -8.74 15.93 -14.93
CA LYS A 70 -8.74 17.35 -15.29
C LYS A 70 -8.03 17.59 -16.61
N PHE A 71 -8.50 18.61 -17.32
CA PHE A 71 -7.84 19.16 -18.51
C PHE A 71 -6.90 20.30 -18.10
N GLN A 72 -5.80 20.42 -18.82
CA GLN A 72 -4.89 21.55 -18.74
C GLN A 72 -4.76 22.16 -20.15
N ASP A 73 -4.88 23.47 -20.28
CA ASP A 73 -4.67 24.18 -21.53
C ASP A 73 -3.17 24.25 -21.90
N ASP A 74 -2.83 24.82 -23.05
CA ASP A 74 -1.45 24.98 -23.52
C ASP A 74 -0.68 26.02 -22.69
N GLY A 75 -1.38 26.92 -22.00
CA GLY A 75 -0.83 27.88 -21.05
C GLY A 75 -0.52 27.28 -19.67
N GLY A 76 -0.85 26.00 -19.44
CA GLY A 76 -0.61 25.30 -18.17
C GLY A 76 -1.72 25.46 -17.14
N ARG A 77 -2.84 26.10 -17.47
CA ARG A 77 -3.95 26.32 -16.55
C ARG A 77 -4.90 25.12 -16.54
N PHE A 78 -5.25 24.63 -15.36
CA PHE A 78 -6.22 23.55 -15.21
C PHE A 78 -7.67 24.01 -15.37
N SER A 79 -8.52 23.08 -15.84
CA SER A 79 -9.97 23.28 -15.90
C SER A 79 -10.54 23.57 -14.51
N ALA A 80 -11.53 24.44 -14.41
CA ALA A 80 -12.20 24.75 -13.14
C ALA A 80 -12.96 23.53 -12.58
N GLY A 81 -13.55 22.70 -13.45
CA GLY A 81 -14.25 21.47 -13.07
C GLY A 81 -13.36 20.25 -13.25
N GLU A 82 -13.71 19.20 -12.52
CA GLU A 82 -13.14 17.86 -12.65
C GLU A 82 -14.23 16.83 -12.93
N THR A 83 -13.85 15.71 -13.51
CA THR A 83 -14.75 14.57 -13.75
C THR A 83 -14.15 13.36 -13.06
N SER A 84 -15.00 12.58 -12.41
CA SER A 84 -14.55 11.39 -11.71
C SER A 84 -15.39 10.15 -12.00
N VAL A 85 -14.83 8.99 -11.74
CA VAL A 85 -15.52 7.69 -11.74
C VAL A 85 -15.02 6.85 -10.57
N ILE A 86 -15.98 6.29 -9.83
CA ILE A 86 -15.69 5.39 -8.71
C ILE A 86 -15.59 3.96 -9.22
N VAL A 87 -14.53 3.28 -8.83
CA VAL A 87 -14.35 1.84 -8.99
C VAL A 87 -14.39 1.22 -7.60
N ASP A 88 -15.51 0.60 -7.28
CA ASP A 88 -15.72 -0.17 -6.06
C ASP A 88 -15.60 -1.65 -6.42
N LEU A 89 -14.55 -2.28 -5.91
CA LEU A 89 -14.32 -3.69 -6.15
C LEU A 89 -15.01 -4.49 -5.04
N PRO A 90 -15.83 -5.49 -5.41
CA PRO A 90 -16.44 -6.33 -4.40
C PRO A 90 -15.34 -6.95 -3.55
N ASP A 91 -15.50 -6.88 -2.23
CA ASP A 91 -14.66 -7.61 -1.30
C ASP A 91 -14.58 -9.06 -1.78
N THR A 92 -13.37 -9.50 -2.11
CA THR A 92 -13.16 -10.91 -2.45
C THR A 92 -13.57 -11.74 -1.24
N GLN A 93 -14.74 -12.36 -1.32
CA GLN A 93 -15.25 -13.26 -0.28
C GLN A 93 -14.46 -14.58 -0.22
N GLY A 94 -13.17 -14.52 -0.52
CA GLY A 94 -12.24 -15.60 -0.23
C GLY A 94 -11.97 -15.64 1.28
N VAL A 95 -11.72 -16.82 1.81
CA VAL A 95 -11.20 -16.93 3.18
C VAL A 95 -9.76 -16.39 3.14
N LEU A 96 -9.63 -15.13 3.51
CA LEU A 96 -8.36 -14.40 3.57
C LEU A 96 -7.98 -14.15 5.02
N VAL A 97 -6.69 -14.12 5.29
CA VAL A 97 -6.16 -13.44 6.46
C VAL A 97 -5.53 -12.13 5.99
N SER A 98 -6.02 -11.02 6.52
CA SER A 98 -5.54 -9.70 6.18
C SER A 98 -4.93 -9.03 7.39
N GLN A 99 -3.80 -8.38 7.20
CA GLN A 99 -3.11 -7.61 8.24
C GLN A 99 -2.78 -6.22 7.68
N THR A 100 -3.08 -5.20 8.47
CA THR A 100 -2.93 -3.80 8.06
C THR A 100 -1.83 -3.13 8.88
N ARG A 101 -0.96 -2.38 8.19
CA ARG A 101 0.05 -1.49 8.78
C ARG A 101 -0.25 -0.05 8.37
N ARG A 102 -0.31 0.85 9.36
CA ARG A 102 -0.61 2.27 9.17
C ARG A 102 0.38 3.12 9.95
N GLU A 103 1.26 3.85 9.26
CA GLU A 103 2.25 4.77 9.85
C GLU A 103 1.59 6.00 10.51
N ASP A 104 0.44 6.42 9.97
CA ASP A 104 -0.37 7.53 10.49
C ASP A 104 -1.17 7.19 11.76
N LEU A 105 -1.33 5.91 12.10
CA LEU A 105 -2.01 5.45 13.31
C LEU A 105 -1.05 5.02 14.42
N ASP A 106 0.25 5.01 14.18
CA ASP A 106 1.25 4.70 15.19
C ASP A 106 1.30 5.75 16.31
N ASN A 107 1.91 5.39 17.42
CA ASN A 107 2.20 6.31 18.51
C ASN A 107 3.66 6.15 18.98
N PRO A 108 4.54 7.14 18.71
CA PRO A 108 4.32 8.33 17.89
C PRO A 108 4.09 7.97 16.41
N LYS A 109 3.48 8.88 15.63
CA LYS A 109 3.21 8.71 14.21
C LYS A 109 4.47 8.91 13.37
N TYR A 110 4.50 8.31 12.17
CA TYR A 110 5.53 8.51 11.16
C TYR A 110 6.97 8.37 11.70
N GLN A 111 7.25 7.24 12.36
CA GLN A 111 8.55 6.97 13.00
C GLN A 111 9.64 6.50 12.02
N GLY A 112 9.38 6.49 10.73
CA GLY A 112 10.31 6.10 9.69
C GLY A 112 11.41 7.14 9.44
N THR A 113 12.10 7.01 8.32
CA THR A 113 13.16 7.95 7.95
C THR A 113 12.58 9.10 7.14
N LEU A 114 12.72 10.30 7.68
CA LEU A 114 12.29 11.55 7.08
C LEU A 114 13.47 12.19 6.33
N ASN A 115 13.25 12.58 5.07
CA ASN A 115 14.21 13.35 4.29
C ASN A 115 13.45 14.42 3.51
N ASN A 116 13.68 15.70 3.83
CA ASN A 116 12.93 16.85 3.32
C ASN A 116 11.40 16.77 3.53
N VAL A 117 10.96 15.99 4.50
CA VAL A 117 9.58 15.93 4.98
C VAL A 117 9.55 16.04 6.49
N ALA A 118 8.45 16.52 7.03
CA ALA A 118 8.24 16.66 8.48
C ALA A 118 6.81 16.21 8.85
N PHE A 119 6.66 15.69 10.07
CA PHE A 119 5.34 15.44 10.65
C PHE A 119 4.82 16.72 11.28
N ASP A 120 3.69 17.21 10.82
CA ASP A 120 2.94 18.30 11.44
C ASP A 120 1.89 17.72 12.39
N ALA A 121 2.07 17.98 13.67
CA ALA A 121 1.16 17.52 14.72
C ALA A 121 -0.19 18.29 14.72
N THR A 122 -0.25 19.48 14.12
CA THR A 122 -1.45 20.32 14.07
C THR A 122 -2.44 19.76 13.05
N THR A 123 -1.94 19.46 11.85
CA THR A 123 -2.74 18.89 10.75
C THR A 123 -2.74 17.36 10.76
N ASN A 124 -1.87 16.77 11.61
CA ASN A 124 -1.75 15.32 11.74
C ASN A 124 -1.31 14.63 10.44
N SER A 125 -0.44 15.28 9.70
CA SER A 125 -0.01 14.90 8.36
C SER A 125 1.51 14.93 8.22
N LEU A 126 2.00 14.23 7.19
CA LEU A 126 3.36 14.32 6.71
C LEU A 126 3.40 15.33 5.57
N ASN A 127 4.24 16.34 5.65
CA ASN A 127 4.34 17.44 4.71
C ASN A 127 5.78 17.62 4.23
N LEU A 128 5.98 18.31 3.11
CA LEU A 128 7.30 18.78 2.72
C LEU A 128 7.82 19.83 3.71
N VAL A 129 9.13 19.92 3.88
CA VAL A 129 9.73 20.99 4.68
C VAL A 129 9.82 22.28 3.86
N GLY A 130 9.83 23.44 4.53
CA GLY A 130 9.93 24.74 3.91
C GLY A 130 8.75 25.64 4.26
N GLY A 131 8.56 26.72 3.53
CA GLY A 131 7.46 27.64 3.77
C GLY A 131 7.76 28.72 4.80
N GLY A 132 9.02 28.96 5.12
CA GLY A 132 9.41 30.11 5.91
C GLY A 132 9.04 31.40 5.16
N SER A 133 8.05 32.17 5.68
CA SER A 133 7.69 33.46 5.11
C SER A 133 8.56 34.56 5.71
N PHE A 134 8.88 35.60 4.92
CA PHE A 134 9.61 36.77 5.42
C PHE A 134 8.94 37.42 6.62
N ASP A 135 7.62 37.28 6.75
CA ASP A 135 6.84 37.83 7.85
C ASP A 135 7.07 37.11 9.18
N GLN A 136 7.65 35.91 9.17
CA GLN A 136 7.99 35.16 10.37
C GLN A 136 9.40 35.46 10.89
N ILE A 137 10.18 36.28 10.17
CA ILE A 137 11.51 36.69 10.60
C ILE A 137 11.40 37.73 11.70
N THR A 138 11.62 37.32 12.92
CA THR A 138 11.71 38.23 14.08
C THR A 138 13.08 38.86 14.25
N ASN A 139 14.12 38.28 13.64
CA ASN A 139 15.50 38.78 13.68
C ASN A 139 16.28 38.33 12.44
N PHE A 140 16.62 39.26 11.55
CA PHE A 140 17.40 39.00 10.36
C PHE A 140 18.84 38.51 10.61
N ASP A 141 19.41 38.86 11.77
CA ASP A 141 20.78 38.42 12.12
C ASP A 141 20.88 36.91 12.40
N LEU A 142 19.73 36.23 12.60
CA LEU A 142 19.63 34.80 12.82
C LEU A 142 19.35 34.01 11.56
N VAL A 143 19.16 34.68 10.43
CA VAL A 143 18.90 34.07 9.13
C VAL A 143 20.23 33.63 8.53
N GLY A 144 20.47 32.31 8.47
CA GLY A 144 21.70 31.72 7.98
C GLY A 144 21.90 31.88 6.46
N SER A 145 20.81 31.87 5.70
CA SER A 145 20.76 32.11 4.26
C SER A 145 19.40 32.66 3.85
N LEU A 146 19.38 33.56 2.86
CA LEU A 146 18.13 34.00 2.25
C LEU A 146 17.47 32.87 1.45
N ASP A 147 18.23 31.87 1.06
CA ASP A 147 17.73 30.67 0.37
C ASP A 147 16.90 29.76 1.30
N ASP A 148 17.03 29.92 2.65
CA ASP A 148 16.20 29.21 3.63
C ASP A 148 14.72 29.66 3.62
N PHE A 149 14.43 30.77 2.90
CA PHE A 149 13.07 31.29 2.65
C PHE A 149 12.55 30.96 1.24
N GLY A 150 13.16 29.97 0.60
CA GLY A 150 12.85 29.61 -0.78
C GLY A 150 11.49 28.93 -1.00
N GLY A 151 10.61 28.92 0.01
CA GLY A 151 9.33 28.22 -0.09
C GLY A 151 9.44 26.73 0.22
N ILE A 152 8.49 25.95 -0.28
CA ILE A 152 8.44 24.51 -0.11
C ILE A 152 9.53 23.84 -0.96
N VAL A 153 10.23 22.87 -0.37
CA VAL A 153 11.25 22.09 -1.12
C VAL A 153 10.58 21.27 -2.22
N PRO A 154 11.23 21.11 -3.40
CA PRO A 154 10.62 20.47 -4.56
C PRO A 154 10.38 18.97 -4.37
N THR A 155 11.11 18.30 -3.47
CA THR A 155 10.99 16.85 -3.29
C THR A 155 11.39 16.45 -1.88
N GLY A 156 10.60 15.54 -1.30
CA GLY A 156 10.91 14.90 -0.03
C GLY A 156 10.54 13.42 -0.03
N THR A 157 11.13 12.64 0.85
CA THR A 157 10.88 11.21 0.95
C THR A 157 10.67 10.76 2.39
N TYR A 158 9.78 9.78 2.55
CA TYR A 158 9.57 9.09 3.81
C TYR A 158 9.70 7.58 3.59
N ASP A 159 10.70 6.97 4.22
CA ASP A 159 10.82 5.52 4.27
C ASP A 159 10.09 4.99 5.50
N PHE A 160 9.24 3.97 5.32
CA PHE A 160 8.52 3.34 6.42
C PHE A 160 9.50 2.82 7.47
N LYS A 161 9.09 2.90 8.75
CA LYS A 161 9.89 2.46 9.87
C LYS A 161 10.34 1.01 9.74
N ASP A 162 9.41 0.14 9.39
CA ASP A 162 9.61 -1.29 9.44
C ASP A 162 9.64 -1.92 8.05
N THR A 163 10.59 -2.82 7.84
CA THR A 163 10.55 -3.75 6.71
C THR A 163 9.57 -4.88 7.04
N LEU A 164 8.59 -5.13 6.17
CA LEU A 164 7.74 -6.30 6.29
C LEU A 164 8.53 -7.55 5.91
N ASP A 165 8.87 -8.41 6.89
CA ASP A 165 9.45 -9.75 6.66
C ASP A 165 8.37 -10.82 6.92
N LEU A 166 8.05 -11.58 5.90
CA LEU A 166 7.07 -12.67 5.95
C LEU A 166 7.65 -13.99 6.46
N GLY A 167 8.96 -14.05 6.72
CA GLY A 167 9.67 -15.25 7.15
C GLY A 167 10.01 -16.23 6.03
N ALA A 168 9.23 -16.24 4.95
CA ALA A 168 9.45 -17.01 3.73
C ALA A 168 8.90 -16.26 2.52
N VAL A 169 9.19 -16.74 1.31
CA VAL A 169 8.66 -16.16 0.07
C VAL A 169 7.21 -16.56 -0.10
N PHE A 170 6.31 -15.57 -0.17
CA PHE A 170 4.88 -15.74 -0.42
C PHE A 170 4.40 -14.86 -1.57
N SER A 171 3.32 -15.32 -2.21
CA SER A 171 2.46 -14.45 -3.01
C SER A 171 1.31 -13.92 -2.14
N LEU A 172 1.13 -12.60 -2.13
CA LEU A 172 0.12 -11.92 -1.33
C LEU A 172 -0.46 -10.76 -2.12
N ASP A 173 -1.67 -10.36 -1.76
CA ASP A 173 -2.30 -9.16 -2.30
C ASP A 173 -2.02 -7.98 -1.36
N LEU A 174 -1.47 -6.91 -1.92
CA LEU A 174 -1.20 -5.66 -1.21
C LEU A 174 -2.17 -4.58 -1.68
N LYS A 175 -2.85 -3.93 -0.73
CA LYS A 175 -3.70 -2.76 -0.92
C LYS A 175 -3.08 -1.58 -0.16
N ARG A 176 -2.86 -0.46 -0.85
CA ARG A 176 -2.33 0.76 -0.23
C ARG A 176 -3.42 1.53 0.50
N HIS A 177 -3.04 2.17 1.59
CA HIS A 177 -3.76 3.26 2.25
C HIS A 177 -2.95 4.52 2.05
N PHE A 178 -3.42 5.41 1.19
CA PHE A 178 -2.66 6.59 0.82
C PHE A 178 -3.62 7.71 0.46
N LEU A 179 -3.75 8.69 1.38
CA LEU A 179 -4.60 9.85 1.19
C LEU A 179 -3.75 11.10 1.31
N THR A 180 -3.89 11.97 0.33
CA THR A 180 -3.10 13.20 0.20
C THR A 180 -4.01 14.38 -0.06
N GLU A 181 -3.55 15.58 0.23
CA GLU A 181 -4.24 16.83 -0.04
C GLU A 181 -3.22 17.93 -0.32
N GLY A 182 -3.33 18.58 -1.49
CA GLY A 182 -2.54 19.77 -1.80
C GLY A 182 -3.10 20.98 -1.07
N PHE A 183 -2.25 21.88 -0.61
CA PHE A 183 -2.65 23.09 0.11
C PHE A 183 -1.59 24.19 -0.01
N TYR A 184 -1.99 25.41 0.32
CA TYR A 184 -1.10 26.57 0.44
C TYR A 184 -0.76 26.78 1.92
N PRO A 185 0.50 26.54 2.37
CA PRO A 185 0.86 26.66 3.77
C PRO A 185 0.93 28.10 4.31
N SER A 186 1.10 29.06 3.43
CA SER A 186 1.33 30.48 3.78
C SER A 186 0.39 31.42 3.04
N ASP A 187 -0.82 30.99 2.74
CA ASP A 187 -1.77 31.87 2.07
C ASP A 187 -2.27 32.99 3.00
N LEU A 188 -1.57 34.12 2.91
CA LEU A 188 -1.95 35.35 3.61
C LEU A 188 -3.23 35.97 3.04
N PHE A 189 -3.65 35.54 1.89
CA PHE A 189 -4.85 36.03 1.26
C PHE A 189 -6.10 35.27 1.73
N ASP A 190 -6.00 34.01 2.10
CA ASP A 190 -7.12 33.22 2.64
C ASP A 190 -7.52 33.62 4.07
N SER A 191 -6.62 34.23 4.82
CA SER A 191 -6.90 34.76 6.16
C SER A 191 -7.54 36.17 6.14
N ARG A 192 -7.89 36.69 4.99
CA ARG A 192 -8.39 38.06 4.83
C ARG A 192 -9.83 38.18 5.22
N THR A 193 -10.10 39.11 6.11
CA THR A 193 -11.45 39.51 6.55
C THR A 193 -12.02 40.72 5.80
N ALA A 194 -11.29 41.27 4.81
CA ALA A 194 -11.67 42.45 4.02
C ALA A 194 -12.44 42.10 2.75
N ASN A 195 -13.03 43.10 2.07
CA ASN A 195 -13.81 42.95 0.84
C ASN A 195 -13.06 42.24 -0.32
N LEU A 196 -11.76 42.04 -0.19
CA LEU A 196 -10.94 41.24 -1.06
C LEU A 196 -11.19 39.74 -0.93
N ASP A 197 -11.91 39.30 0.14
CA ASP A 197 -12.31 37.90 0.33
C ASP A 197 -13.27 37.41 -0.75
N THR A 198 -13.83 38.32 -1.52
CA THR A 198 -14.53 37.98 -2.76
C THR A 198 -13.61 37.61 -3.89
N TRP A 199 -12.31 37.81 -3.72
CA TRP A 199 -11.29 37.35 -4.66
C TRP A 199 -10.94 35.90 -4.35
N THR A 200 -11.91 35.04 -4.51
CA THR A 200 -11.68 33.62 -4.49
C THR A 200 -10.60 33.36 -5.53
N ASN A 201 -9.35 33.23 -5.20
CA ASN A 201 -8.31 32.73 -6.05
C ASN A 201 -7.41 33.76 -6.71
N PHE A 202 -6.92 34.69 -5.92
CA PHE A 202 -5.81 35.49 -6.37
C PHE A 202 -4.55 34.63 -6.59
N ASP A 203 -4.46 33.53 -5.81
CA ASP A 203 -3.34 32.59 -5.80
C ASP A 203 -3.68 31.25 -6.47
N GLY A 204 -4.89 31.13 -7.04
CA GLY A 204 -5.43 29.87 -7.52
C GLY A 204 -6.28 29.18 -6.44
N THR A 205 -7.29 28.44 -6.85
CA THR A 205 -8.25 27.77 -5.96
C THR A 205 -7.72 26.48 -5.38
N GLU A 206 -6.74 25.87 -5.99
CA GLU A 206 -6.31 24.52 -5.71
C GLU A 206 -4.80 24.40 -5.82
N ALA A 207 -4.16 23.83 -4.82
CA ALA A 207 -2.77 23.45 -4.88
C ALA A 207 -2.64 22.20 -5.77
N VAL A 208 -2.49 22.41 -7.07
CA VAL A 208 -2.50 21.34 -8.10
C VAL A 208 -1.10 20.97 -8.59
N ASP A 209 -0.11 21.81 -8.33
CA ASP A 209 1.28 21.59 -8.76
C ASP A 209 2.07 20.75 -7.74
N VAL A 210 1.38 19.96 -6.97
CA VAL A 210 1.91 19.03 -5.97
C VAL A 210 1.45 17.62 -6.25
N ASN A 211 2.27 16.65 -5.88
CA ASN A 211 1.96 15.23 -6.00
C ASN A 211 2.64 14.42 -4.90
N ALA A 212 2.04 13.29 -4.54
CA ALA A 212 2.71 12.29 -3.73
C ALA A 212 2.51 10.90 -4.31
N GLU A 213 3.52 10.07 -4.22
CA GLU A 213 3.53 8.72 -4.74
C GLU A 213 4.04 7.74 -3.69
N LEU A 214 3.45 6.57 -3.66
CA LEU A 214 3.90 5.47 -2.81
C LEU A 214 4.62 4.43 -3.66
N PHE A 215 5.80 4.03 -3.20
CA PHE A 215 6.66 3.04 -3.86
C PHE A 215 6.83 1.82 -2.98
N VAL A 216 7.11 0.68 -3.61
CA VAL A 216 7.45 -0.57 -2.96
C VAL A 216 8.63 -1.22 -3.64
N ARG A 217 9.52 -1.86 -2.86
CA ARG A 217 10.54 -2.78 -3.37
C ARG A 217 10.51 -4.09 -2.59
N THR A 218 10.94 -5.16 -3.22
CA THR A 218 10.81 -6.52 -2.69
C THR A 218 12.13 -7.27 -2.71
N THR A 219 12.27 -8.23 -1.80
CA THR A 219 13.38 -9.18 -1.80
C THR A 219 12.88 -10.59 -1.53
N SER A 220 13.55 -11.60 -2.09
CA SER A 220 13.38 -13.00 -1.71
C SER A 220 14.34 -13.41 -0.58
N ASP A 221 15.35 -12.58 -0.30
CA ASP A 221 16.32 -12.81 0.76
C ASP A 221 15.71 -12.56 2.14
N ASN A 222 16.41 -13.00 3.18
CA ASN A 222 16.07 -12.61 4.55
C ASN A 222 16.40 -11.13 4.78
N PRO A 223 15.42 -10.25 5.02
CA PRO A 223 15.67 -8.83 5.28
C PRO A 223 16.61 -8.56 6.46
N GLY A 224 16.64 -9.47 7.44
CA GLY A 224 17.52 -9.40 8.60
C GLY A 224 18.93 -9.92 8.34
N SER A 225 19.24 -10.42 7.13
CA SER A 225 20.62 -10.79 6.77
C SER A 225 21.45 -9.55 6.47
N GLY A 226 22.77 -9.65 6.60
CA GLY A 226 23.66 -8.50 6.48
C GLY A 226 23.68 -7.76 5.14
N SER A 227 23.14 -8.34 4.06
CA SER A 227 23.11 -7.74 2.72
C SER A 227 22.01 -8.35 1.83
N PRO A 228 20.73 -8.12 2.13
CA PRO A 228 19.63 -8.58 1.28
C PRO A 228 19.62 -7.80 -0.03
N THR A 229 19.39 -8.48 -1.15
CA THR A 229 19.25 -7.86 -2.47
C THR A 229 17.79 -7.51 -2.72
N TYR A 230 17.49 -6.23 -2.85
CA TYR A 230 16.16 -5.73 -3.20
C TYR A 230 16.06 -5.41 -4.68
N THR A 231 14.83 -5.52 -5.21
CA THR A 231 14.49 -4.90 -6.50
C THR A 231 14.59 -3.38 -6.40
N ASP A 232 14.57 -2.68 -7.54
CA ASP A 232 14.36 -1.23 -7.52
C ASP A 232 12.97 -0.87 -6.97
N PHE A 233 12.86 0.34 -6.43
CA PHE A 233 11.57 0.91 -6.05
C PHE A 233 10.68 1.09 -7.28
N ARG A 234 9.45 0.62 -7.20
CA ARG A 234 8.41 0.79 -8.23
C ARG A 234 7.16 1.38 -7.62
N LYS A 235 6.37 2.10 -8.40
CA LYS A 235 5.09 2.64 -7.93
C LYS A 235 4.23 1.53 -7.34
N PHE A 236 3.70 1.79 -6.14
CA PHE A 236 2.85 0.85 -5.45
C PHE A 236 1.40 1.03 -5.93
N ALA A 237 0.98 0.20 -6.87
CA ALA A 237 -0.43 -0.01 -7.19
C ALA A 237 -0.93 -1.25 -6.45
N ASN A 238 -2.23 -1.28 -6.09
CA ASN A 238 -2.85 -2.45 -5.50
C ASN A 238 -2.69 -3.67 -6.42
N GLY A 239 -2.39 -4.82 -5.86
CA GLY A 239 -2.20 -6.03 -6.66
C GLY A 239 -1.42 -7.12 -5.95
N THR A 240 -1.18 -8.20 -6.69
CA THR A 240 -0.43 -9.35 -6.19
C THR A 240 1.06 -9.11 -6.29
N PHE A 241 1.75 -9.33 -5.19
CA PHE A 241 3.19 -9.23 -5.05
C PHE A 241 3.77 -10.57 -4.60
N LYS A 242 5.04 -10.80 -4.93
CA LYS A 242 5.79 -11.98 -4.52
C LYS A 242 7.10 -11.54 -3.89
N GLY A 243 7.38 -12.05 -2.68
CA GLY A 243 8.62 -11.77 -1.97
C GLY A 243 8.57 -12.30 -0.55
N ARG A 244 9.71 -12.24 0.13
CA ARG A 244 9.84 -12.44 1.56
C ARG A 244 9.82 -11.10 2.29
N GLY A 245 10.63 -10.15 1.81
CA GLY A 245 10.77 -8.84 2.40
C GLY A 245 10.19 -7.73 1.51
N PHE A 246 9.57 -6.72 2.14
CA PHE A 246 8.98 -5.56 1.46
C PHE A 246 9.36 -4.28 2.19
N GLN A 247 9.77 -3.27 1.43
CA GLN A 247 10.03 -1.93 1.93
C GLN A 247 9.21 -0.93 1.14
N PHE A 248 8.71 0.09 1.85
CA PHE A 248 7.81 1.10 1.29
C PHE A 248 8.42 2.49 1.45
N ARG A 249 8.18 3.35 0.46
CA ARG A 249 8.64 4.74 0.43
C ARG A 249 7.55 5.64 -0.12
N ALA A 250 7.19 6.69 0.61
CA ALA A 250 6.43 7.79 0.06
C ALA A 250 7.40 8.85 -0.51
N VAL A 251 7.07 9.39 -1.66
CA VAL A 251 7.79 10.49 -2.32
C VAL A 251 6.79 11.62 -2.50
N LEU A 252 7.08 12.78 -1.95
CA LEU A 252 6.28 13.98 -2.04
C LEU A 252 7.00 14.95 -2.97
N ASN A 253 6.26 15.62 -3.85
CA ASN A 253 6.80 16.57 -4.79
C ASN A 253 5.95 17.84 -4.83
N SER A 254 6.61 18.99 -4.96
CA SER A 254 6.00 20.25 -5.30
C SER A 254 6.73 20.89 -6.45
N ASN A 255 6.02 21.32 -7.48
CA ASN A 255 6.56 22.07 -8.61
C ASN A 255 6.38 23.58 -8.41
N ASP A 256 5.66 23.99 -7.38
CA ASP A 256 5.45 25.39 -7.00
C ASP A 256 5.87 25.57 -5.54
N PRO A 257 6.88 26.41 -5.23
CA PRO A 257 7.34 26.64 -3.88
C PRO A 257 6.31 27.25 -2.93
N ALA A 258 5.19 27.77 -3.45
CA ALA A 258 4.07 28.26 -2.65
C ALA A 258 3.08 27.14 -2.24
N GLN A 259 3.17 25.97 -2.85
CA GLN A 259 2.24 24.86 -2.64
C GLN A 259 2.91 23.71 -1.88
N ASP A 260 2.18 23.07 -1.01
CA ASP A 260 2.61 21.90 -0.26
C ASP A 260 1.57 20.78 -0.34
N ILE A 261 1.96 19.59 0.09
CA ILE A 261 1.11 18.39 0.10
C ILE A 261 1.09 17.74 1.47
N LYS A 262 -0.10 17.44 1.98
CA LYS A 262 -0.34 16.68 3.20
C LYS A 262 -0.54 15.20 2.85
N VAL A 263 0.12 14.31 3.56
CA VAL A 263 -0.18 12.88 3.56
C VAL A 263 -0.84 12.55 4.89
N THR A 264 -2.17 12.32 4.86
CA THR A 264 -3.00 12.09 6.06
C THR A 264 -3.26 10.61 6.33
N GLN A 265 -3.11 9.75 5.32
CA GLN A 265 -3.13 8.30 5.47
C GLN A 265 -1.94 7.71 4.76
N LEU A 266 -1.21 6.84 5.45
CA LEU A 266 -0.04 6.17 4.90
C LEU A 266 0.08 4.76 5.46
N GLY A 267 -0.06 3.76 4.58
CA GLY A 267 0.02 2.37 4.99
C GLY A 267 -0.33 1.38 3.89
N TYR A 268 -0.48 0.15 4.29
CA TYR A 268 -0.89 -0.95 3.41
C TYR A 268 -1.66 -2.03 4.18
N THR A 269 -2.47 -2.79 3.46
CA THR A 269 -3.03 -4.07 3.92
C THR A 269 -2.41 -5.20 3.10
N ALA A 270 -1.92 -6.21 3.79
CA ALA A 270 -1.39 -7.45 3.23
C ALA A 270 -2.41 -8.56 3.43
N SER A 271 -2.86 -9.18 2.35
CA SER A 271 -3.88 -10.24 2.37
C SER A 271 -3.31 -11.55 1.82
N PHE A 272 -3.55 -12.63 2.54
CA PHE A 272 -3.05 -13.96 2.22
C PHE A 272 -4.22 -14.91 1.99
N GLN A 273 -4.24 -15.55 0.83
CA GLN A 273 -5.26 -16.51 0.46
C GLN A 273 -5.14 -17.80 1.27
N ARG A 274 -6.28 -18.40 1.59
CA ARG A 274 -6.35 -19.74 2.18
C ARG A 274 -5.76 -20.77 1.23
N ARG A 275 -4.96 -21.68 1.78
CA ARG A 275 -4.35 -22.78 1.06
C ARG A 275 -4.65 -24.10 1.77
N THR A 276 -4.88 -25.13 0.98
CA THR A 276 -4.94 -26.50 1.44
C THR A 276 -3.76 -27.28 0.84
N GLU A 277 -3.10 -28.06 1.66
CA GLU A 277 -2.07 -29.01 1.27
C GLU A 277 -2.43 -30.39 1.79
N GLN A 278 -2.16 -31.43 1.02
CA GLN A 278 -2.46 -32.80 1.39
C GLN A 278 -1.35 -33.73 0.93
N SER A 279 -1.24 -34.89 1.59
CA SER A 279 -0.34 -35.95 1.11
C SER A 279 -0.86 -36.50 -0.21
N ASN A 280 0.03 -36.63 -1.20
CA ASN A 280 -0.30 -37.21 -2.51
C ASN A 280 -0.37 -38.73 -2.46
N THR A 281 0.29 -39.34 -1.46
CA THR A 281 0.38 -40.77 -1.24
C THR A 281 0.23 -41.07 0.25
N GLU A 282 -0.14 -42.30 0.54
CA GLU A 282 -0.17 -42.79 1.91
C GLU A 282 1.24 -42.80 2.51
N ILE A 283 1.37 -42.37 3.77
CA ILE A 283 2.63 -42.23 4.50
C ILE A 283 2.67 -43.31 5.60
N ALA A 284 3.74 -44.11 5.63
CA ALA A 284 4.00 -44.99 6.76
C ALA A 284 4.58 -44.22 7.94
N SER A 285 3.96 -44.37 9.13
CA SER A 285 4.42 -43.68 10.32
C SER A 285 5.70 -44.24 10.90
N GLY A 286 5.92 -45.54 10.72
CA GLY A 286 6.93 -46.28 11.47
C GLY A 286 6.51 -46.42 12.96
N ALA A 287 7.32 -47.12 13.71
CA ALA A 287 7.07 -47.42 15.14
C ALA A 287 7.54 -46.25 16.06
N GLY A 288 7.34 -45.02 15.68
CA GLY A 288 7.80 -43.84 16.41
C GLY A 288 7.07 -42.57 16.02
N ALA A 289 7.56 -41.45 16.51
CA ALA A 289 7.07 -40.14 16.09
C ALA A 289 7.54 -39.85 14.64
N LYS A 290 6.61 -39.55 13.76
CA LYS A 290 6.85 -39.20 12.34
C LYS A 290 6.77 -37.71 12.12
N ASN A 291 7.86 -37.13 11.66
CA ASN A 291 7.86 -35.75 11.20
C ASN A 291 7.39 -35.68 9.75
N VAL A 292 6.47 -34.77 9.48
CA VAL A 292 5.95 -34.46 8.16
C VAL A 292 6.29 -33.00 7.84
N THR A 293 6.92 -32.78 6.70
CA THR A 293 7.27 -31.46 6.20
C THR A 293 6.28 -31.06 5.09
N PHE A 294 5.75 -29.86 5.14
CA PHE A 294 4.93 -29.29 4.07
C PHE A 294 5.78 -28.96 2.86
N GLY A 295 5.20 -29.06 1.66
CA GLY A 295 5.87 -28.72 0.40
C GLY A 295 6.26 -27.25 0.29
N SER A 296 5.48 -26.36 0.95
CA SER A 296 5.79 -24.94 1.13
C SER A 296 5.35 -24.50 2.51
N PRO A 297 6.00 -23.51 3.13
CA PRO A 297 5.57 -23.00 4.43
C PRO A 297 4.19 -22.34 4.35
N PHE A 298 3.43 -22.41 5.44
CA PHE A 298 2.23 -21.61 5.66
C PHE A 298 2.59 -20.26 6.29
N PHE A 299 1.85 -19.22 5.95
CA PHE A 299 1.96 -17.93 6.61
C PHE A 299 1.31 -18.02 8.02
N THR A 300 2.06 -17.66 9.04
CA THR A 300 1.62 -17.76 10.45
C THR A 300 1.57 -16.41 11.17
N GLY A 301 1.71 -15.31 10.45
CA GLY A 301 1.72 -13.96 10.98
C GLY A 301 3.12 -13.36 11.06
N THR A 302 3.20 -12.06 11.30
CA THR A 302 4.43 -11.29 11.51
C THR A 302 4.21 -10.19 12.52
N SER A 303 5.22 -9.88 13.32
CA SER A 303 5.17 -8.83 14.35
C SER A 303 4.95 -7.42 13.78
N VAL A 304 5.42 -7.15 12.56
CA VAL A 304 5.32 -5.85 11.91
C VAL A 304 3.88 -5.49 11.57
N LEU A 305 3.04 -6.46 11.28
CA LEU A 305 1.63 -6.26 10.93
C LEU A 305 0.70 -6.20 12.16
N GLY A 306 1.26 -6.08 13.36
CA GLY A 306 0.48 -5.79 14.59
C GLY A 306 -0.45 -6.90 15.08
N GLY A 307 -0.30 -8.11 14.57
CA GLY A 307 -1.15 -9.23 14.93
C GLY A 307 -0.39 -10.35 15.64
N ASN A 308 -0.76 -10.63 16.88
CA ASN A 308 -0.49 -11.92 17.53
C ASN A 308 -1.33 -13.06 16.92
N ASN A 309 -1.78 -12.91 15.69
CA ASN A 309 -2.52 -13.92 14.95
C ASN A 309 -1.54 -14.93 14.34
N SER A 310 -0.85 -15.67 15.20
CA SER A 310 -0.17 -16.89 14.80
C SER A 310 -1.24 -17.94 14.48
N SER A 311 -1.81 -17.88 13.30
CA SER A 311 -2.72 -18.93 12.83
C SER A 311 -1.86 -20.07 12.28
N LEU A 312 -1.49 -20.99 13.16
CA LEU A 312 -0.91 -22.25 12.74
C LEU A 312 -1.87 -22.98 11.79
N PRO A 313 -1.37 -23.74 10.82
CA PRO A 313 -2.23 -24.55 9.96
C PRO A 313 -2.99 -25.58 10.79
N SER A 314 -4.26 -25.80 10.43
CA SER A 314 -5.05 -26.89 10.98
C SER A 314 -4.68 -28.18 10.23
N VAL A 315 -4.35 -29.24 10.96
CA VAL A 315 -3.93 -30.52 10.39
C VAL A 315 -4.95 -31.61 10.74
N GLY A 316 -5.51 -32.23 9.71
CA GLY A 316 -6.36 -33.41 9.81
C GLY A 316 -5.60 -34.67 9.37
N ILE A 317 -5.80 -35.77 10.07
CA ILE A 317 -5.20 -37.07 9.76
C ILE A 317 -6.31 -38.06 9.42
N THR A 318 -6.12 -38.78 8.31
CA THR A 318 -6.93 -39.97 7.98
C THR A 318 -5.99 -41.17 8.04
N ALA A 319 -6.18 -42.00 9.06
CA ALA A 319 -5.32 -43.15 9.27
C ALA A 319 -5.97 -44.43 8.74
N SER A 320 -5.15 -45.33 8.15
CA SER A 320 -5.53 -46.65 7.68
C SER A 320 -5.12 -47.73 8.69
N ASN A 321 -5.83 -48.86 8.65
CA ASN A 321 -5.50 -50.05 9.47
C ASN A 321 -5.44 -49.84 10.97
N MET A 322 -6.28 -48.94 11.48
CA MET A 322 -6.45 -48.69 12.92
C MET A 322 -7.15 -49.89 13.59
N ALA A 323 -6.60 -50.36 14.68
CA ALA A 323 -7.25 -51.37 15.55
C ALA A 323 -8.07 -50.70 16.67
N SER A 324 -8.93 -51.44 17.32
CA SER A 324 -9.72 -50.90 18.44
C SER A 324 -8.80 -50.41 19.57
N GLY A 325 -8.97 -49.17 19.97
CA GLY A 325 -8.16 -48.52 21.01
C GLY A 325 -6.88 -47.86 20.52
N ASP A 326 -6.59 -47.90 19.21
CA ASP A 326 -5.49 -47.12 18.61
C ASP A 326 -5.88 -45.64 18.55
N TYR A 327 -4.87 -44.78 18.72
CA TYR A 327 -5.04 -43.34 18.61
C TYR A 327 -3.75 -42.71 18.10
N PHE A 328 -3.84 -41.45 17.70
CA PHE A 328 -2.66 -40.64 17.33
C PHE A 328 -2.59 -39.36 18.13
N VAL A 329 -1.38 -38.84 18.28
CA VAL A 329 -1.09 -37.56 18.90
C VAL A 329 -0.40 -36.67 17.85
N LEU A 330 -0.95 -35.46 17.64
CA LEU A 330 -0.30 -34.41 16.86
C LEU A 330 0.48 -33.50 17.79
N SER A 331 1.69 -33.16 17.38
CA SER A 331 2.58 -32.22 18.08
C SER A 331 3.46 -31.44 17.10
N ASN A 332 4.15 -30.42 17.60
CA ASN A 332 5.09 -29.60 16.83
C ASN A 332 4.48 -29.03 15.53
N ILE A 333 3.18 -28.67 15.56
CA ILE A 333 2.55 -28.02 14.41
C ILE A 333 3.20 -26.65 14.24
N SER A 334 3.72 -26.38 13.03
CA SER A 334 4.44 -25.17 12.68
C SER A 334 4.06 -24.71 11.26
N SER A 335 4.66 -23.61 10.81
CA SER A 335 4.52 -23.14 9.42
C SER A 335 5.06 -24.15 8.39
N THR A 336 6.00 -25.01 8.77
CA THR A 336 6.75 -25.91 7.86
C THR A 336 6.40 -27.37 8.00
N GLY A 337 5.59 -27.78 9.00
CA GLY A 337 5.27 -29.19 9.20
C GLY A 337 4.65 -29.49 10.56
N PHE A 338 4.53 -30.76 10.85
CA PHE A 338 4.01 -31.29 12.10
C PHE A 338 4.63 -32.64 12.42
N THR A 339 4.38 -33.12 13.63
CA THR A 339 4.77 -34.47 14.08
C THR A 339 3.49 -35.25 14.43
N VAL A 340 3.37 -36.48 13.92
CA VAL A 340 2.31 -37.42 14.30
C VAL A 340 2.92 -38.66 14.93
N HIS A 341 2.25 -39.17 15.98
CA HIS A 341 2.69 -40.39 16.66
C HIS A 341 1.49 -41.30 16.94
N PHE A 342 1.50 -42.51 16.38
CA PHE A 342 0.45 -43.50 16.59
C PHE A 342 0.77 -44.38 17.77
N LYS A 343 -0.25 -44.65 18.57
CA LYS A 343 -0.17 -45.44 19.78
C LYS A 343 -1.35 -46.40 19.89
N ASN A 344 -1.14 -47.54 20.55
CA ASN A 344 -2.21 -48.49 20.87
C ASN A 344 -2.84 -48.17 22.24
N SER A 345 -3.84 -48.97 22.62
CA SER A 345 -4.54 -48.86 23.90
C SER A 345 -3.62 -48.98 25.14
N SER A 346 -2.46 -49.60 25.01
CA SER A 346 -1.43 -49.70 26.06
C SER A 346 -0.42 -48.56 26.01
N ASN A 347 -0.65 -47.51 25.21
CA ASN A 347 0.24 -46.38 25.00
C ASN A 347 1.60 -46.74 24.33
N ALA A 348 1.72 -47.96 23.79
CA ALA A 348 2.89 -48.36 23.03
C ALA A 348 2.84 -47.81 21.63
N SER A 349 4.00 -47.43 21.09
CA SER A 349 4.15 -46.91 19.73
C SER A 349 3.84 -48.01 18.73
N ILE A 350 3.10 -47.68 17.68
CA ILE A 350 2.70 -48.60 16.59
C ILE A 350 2.90 -47.96 15.23
N ASP A 351 3.10 -48.79 14.21
CA ASP A 351 3.15 -48.37 12.85
C ASP A 351 1.76 -48.36 12.22
N ARG A 352 1.38 -47.22 11.59
CA ARG A 352 0.12 -47.08 10.85
C ARG A 352 0.38 -46.23 9.61
N ASN A 353 -0.40 -46.53 8.59
CA ASN A 353 -0.38 -45.69 7.38
C ASN A 353 -1.41 -44.55 7.53
N PHE A 354 -1.09 -43.40 7.00
CA PHE A 354 -1.97 -42.25 7.09
C PHE A 354 -1.82 -41.31 5.90
N ASN A 355 -2.85 -40.53 5.67
CA ASN A 355 -2.86 -39.33 4.85
C ASN A 355 -3.11 -38.13 5.74
N TYR A 356 -2.66 -36.95 5.30
CA TYR A 356 -2.94 -35.70 5.98
C TYR A 356 -3.54 -34.68 5.04
N GLN A 357 -4.31 -33.75 5.63
CA GLN A 357 -4.74 -32.49 5.03
C GLN A 357 -4.40 -31.35 5.97
N ALA A 358 -3.63 -30.38 5.50
CA ALA A 358 -3.30 -29.17 6.22
C ALA A 358 -4.00 -27.97 5.57
N VAL A 359 -4.62 -27.14 6.38
CA VAL A 359 -5.33 -25.93 5.94
C VAL A 359 -4.78 -24.72 6.67
N GLY A 360 -4.31 -23.74 5.95
CA GLY A 360 -3.72 -22.50 6.46
C GLY A 360 -3.74 -21.40 5.40
N PHE A 361 -2.86 -20.43 5.54
CA PHE A 361 -2.81 -19.27 4.66
C PHE A 361 -1.44 -19.13 3.99
N GLY A 362 -1.38 -18.32 2.92
CA GLY A 362 -0.16 -18.01 2.19
C GLY A 362 0.12 -19.02 1.07
N LYS A 363 0.00 -18.56 -0.17
CA LYS A 363 0.38 -19.34 -1.34
C LYS A 363 1.90 -19.33 -1.43
N GLY A 364 2.51 -20.48 -1.20
CA GLY A 364 3.92 -20.72 -1.50
C GLY A 364 4.17 -20.65 -3.02
N THR A 365 5.40 -20.54 -3.38
CA THR A 365 5.86 -20.47 -4.80
C THR A 365 6.09 -21.83 -5.36
#